data_1fcf3a58053dd6894a76b66bde1fb693
#
_entry.id   1fcf3a58053dd6894a76b66bde1fb693
#
_cell.length_a   1.000
_cell.length_b   1.000
_cell.length_c   1.000
_cell.angle_alpha   90.00
_cell.angle_beta   90.00
_cell.angle_gamma   90.00
#
_symmetry.space_group_name_H-M   'P 1'
#
loop_
_entity.id
_entity.type
_entity.pdbx_description
1 polymer ?
#
loop_
_entity_poly.entity_id
_entity_poly.type
_entity_poly.pdbx_seq_one_letter_code
_entity_poly.pdbx_strand_id
1 'polypeptide(L)'
;MKKTRLQKVLARAGFGSRRGCEEIISSGKVTVNGEIAKLGCSVDADDEIKLGGKTVEFVDIQTRLFVLNKPAGVICSKKTEGNLKSIYDLLPKIDNEKNLIIVGRLDANSSGLIFFTNDGKLSEFIAHPSNLFDREYLVRARGNFNDEIKENMLTGIKIDSQLLRLSDIIAGDKTSSNRWYTVCLLTGRNREIRKIFESQGLQVSRLKRVRFGPIFLPKGLKEGGWAELKSKDLEKMYSYGK
;
A
#
# COMPACT_ATOMS: atom_id res chain seq x y z
N MET A 1 26.46 -6.49 -13.05
CA MET A 1 25.03 -6.08 -12.91
C MET A 1 24.40 -6.69 -11.67
N LYS A 2 23.36 -6.08 -11.09
CA LYS A 2 22.76 -6.57 -9.84
C LYS A 2 21.78 -7.71 -10.17
N LYS A 3 22.13 -8.95 -9.83
CA LYS A 3 21.26 -10.12 -10.05
C LYS A 3 19.90 -9.96 -9.37
N THR A 4 18.83 -10.36 -10.04
CA THR A 4 17.46 -10.27 -9.57
C THR A 4 16.93 -11.67 -9.29
N ARG A 5 16.16 -11.86 -8.19
CA ARG A 5 15.54 -13.14 -7.85
C ARG A 5 14.60 -13.59 -8.97
N LEU A 6 14.73 -14.84 -9.42
CA LEU A 6 13.96 -15.41 -10.53
C LEU A 6 12.43 -15.27 -10.34
N GLN A 7 11.90 -15.54 -9.13
CA GLN A 7 10.48 -15.36 -8.86
C GLN A 7 10.01 -13.90 -9.02
N LYS A 8 10.89 -12.91 -8.80
CA LYS A 8 10.57 -11.49 -9.02
C LYS A 8 10.45 -11.19 -10.52
N VAL A 9 11.30 -11.82 -11.30
CA VAL A 9 11.32 -11.72 -12.77
C VAL A 9 10.06 -12.33 -13.38
N LEU A 10 9.75 -13.58 -13.02
CA LEU A 10 8.54 -14.28 -13.48
C LEU A 10 7.25 -13.56 -13.08
N ALA A 11 7.20 -13.03 -11.85
CA ALA A 11 6.05 -12.25 -11.40
C ALA A 11 5.89 -10.96 -12.21
N ARG A 12 6.98 -10.27 -12.57
CA ARG A 12 6.96 -9.09 -13.45
C ARG A 12 6.50 -9.44 -14.87
N ALA A 13 6.89 -10.61 -15.38
CA ALA A 13 6.44 -11.12 -16.66
C ALA A 13 4.99 -11.64 -16.69
N GLY A 14 4.24 -11.54 -15.55
CA GLY A 14 2.81 -11.85 -15.53
C GLY A 14 2.46 -13.29 -15.15
N PHE A 15 3.42 -14.13 -14.76
CA PHE A 15 3.17 -15.54 -14.43
C PHE A 15 2.57 -15.78 -13.04
N GLY A 16 2.25 -14.73 -12.28
CA GLY A 16 1.57 -14.84 -10.99
C GLY A 16 2.19 -13.99 -9.88
N SER A 17 1.81 -14.26 -8.63
CA SER A 17 2.46 -13.64 -7.47
C SER A 17 3.87 -14.19 -7.29
N ARG A 18 4.74 -13.47 -6.53
CA ARG A 18 6.11 -13.96 -6.24
C ARG A 18 6.10 -15.37 -5.60
N ARG A 19 5.17 -15.63 -4.66
CA ARG A 19 4.99 -16.96 -4.07
C ARG A 19 4.49 -18.00 -5.08
N GLY A 20 3.51 -17.65 -5.92
CA GLY A 20 3.06 -18.53 -7.01
C GLY A 20 4.19 -18.85 -8.00
N CYS A 21 5.06 -17.88 -8.28
CA CYS A 21 6.25 -18.14 -9.10
C CYS A 21 7.28 -19.04 -8.39
N GLU A 22 7.41 -18.97 -7.07
CA GLU A 22 8.21 -19.91 -6.28
C GLU A 22 7.68 -21.35 -6.40
N GLU A 23 6.35 -21.53 -6.37
CA GLU A 23 5.71 -22.83 -6.62
C GLU A 23 5.97 -23.35 -8.03
N ILE A 24 5.89 -22.47 -9.05
CA ILE A 24 6.24 -22.81 -10.44
C ILE A 24 7.71 -23.22 -10.57
N ILE A 25 8.63 -22.51 -9.93
CA ILE A 25 10.06 -22.85 -9.91
C ILE A 25 10.27 -24.21 -9.25
N SER A 26 9.64 -24.43 -8.08
CA SER A 26 9.74 -25.70 -7.33
C SER A 26 9.17 -26.90 -8.09
N SER A 27 8.22 -26.68 -9.01
CA SER A 27 7.69 -27.75 -9.87
C SER A 27 8.62 -28.19 -11.01
N GLY A 28 9.84 -27.60 -11.12
CA GLY A 28 10.82 -27.93 -12.12
C GLY A 28 10.49 -27.48 -13.55
N LYS A 29 9.47 -26.62 -13.72
CA LYS A 29 8.99 -26.17 -15.04
C LYS A 29 9.79 -24.96 -15.59
N VAL A 30 10.68 -24.39 -14.81
CA VAL A 30 11.49 -23.22 -15.19
C VAL A 30 12.93 -23.66 -15.42
N THR A 31 13.49 -23.24 -16.54
CA THR A 31 14.93 -23.37 -16.82
C THR A 31 15.57 -22.01 -16.97
N VAL A 32 16.84 -21.91 -16.58
CA VAL A 32 17.71 -20.75 -16.79
C VAL A 32 18.97 -21.27 -17.51
N ASN A 33 19.23 -20.73 -18.70
CA ASN A 33 20.35 -21.17 -19.56
C ASN A 33 20.36 -22.70 -19.82
N GLY A 34 19.16 -23.28 -19.94
CA GLY A 34 18.98 -24.73 -20.19
C GLY A 34 18.95 -25.59 -18.94
N GLU A 35 19.34 -25.11 -17.77
CA GLU A 35 19.33 -25.86 -16.50
C GLU A 35 18.03 -25.60 -15.69
N ILE A 36 17.52 -26.65 -15.00
CA ILE A 36 16.34 -26.52 -14.13
C ILE A 36 16.64 -25.57 -12.98
N ALA A 37 15.86 -24.51 -12.91
CA ALA A 37 16.02 -23.50 -11.86
C ALA A 37 15.59 -24.01 -10.48
N LYS A 38 16.35 -23.64 -9.43
CA LYS A 38 16.06 -23.95 -8.03
C LYS A 38 15.50 -22.73 -7.31
N LEU A 39 14.76 -22.96 -6.22
CA LEU A 39 14.34 -21.88 -5.31
C LEU A 39 15.54 -21.04 -4.86
N GLY A 40 15.36 -19.73 -4.86
CA GLY A 40 16.44 -18.80 -4.51
C GLY A 40 17.36 -18.43 -5.65
N CYS A 41 17.22 -19.04 -6.83
CA CYS A 41 17.96 -18.65 -8.04
C CYS A 41 17.82 -17.14 -8.33
N SER A 42 18.90 -16.53 -8.78
CA SER A 42 18.95 -15.12 -9.21
C SER A 42 19.52 -15.07 -10.60
N VAL A 43 18.92 -14.22 -11.44
CA VAL A 43 19.22 -14.06 -12.86
C VAL A 43 19.61 -12.62 -13.18
N ASP A 44 20.30 -12.41 -14.29
CA ASP A 44 20.57 -11.10 -14.87
C ASP A 44 19.86 -10.92 -16.23
N ALA A 45 20.17 -9.84 -16.92
CA ALA A 45 19.45 -9.48 -18.14
C ALA A 45 19.78 -10.39 -19.34
N ASP A 46 20.95 -11.07 -19.30
CA ASP A 46 21.48 -11.88 -20.40
C ASP A 46 21.06 -13.35 -20.25
N ASP A 47 20.47 -13.73 -19.10
CA ASP A 47 20.06 -15.11 -18.87
C ASP A 47 18.81 -15.49 -19.68
N GLU A 48 18.88 -16.62 -20.40
CA GLU A 48 17.73 -17.20 -21.09
C GLU A 48 16.83 -17.92 -20.09
N ILE A 49 15.60 -17.42 -19.90
CA ILE A 49 14.61 -18.03 -19.01
C ILE A 49 13.50 -18.68 -19.84
N LYS A 50 13.22 -19.96 -19.56
CA LYS A 50 12.09 -20.66 -20.18
C LYS A 50 11.13 -21.20 -19.12
N LEU A 51 9.83 -21.13 -19.42
CA LEU A 51 8.75 -21.74 -18.63
C LEU A 51 7.98 -22.74 -19.50
N GLY A 52 8.04 -24.01 -19.14
CA GLY A 52 7.42 -25.08 -19.92
C GLY A 52 7.94 -25.13 -21.36
N GLY A 53 9.22 -24.86 -21.56
CA GLY A 53 9.88 -24.82 -22.88
C GLY A 53 9.70 -23.52 -23.68
N LYS A 54 8.85 -22.60 -23.23
CA LYS A 54 8.63 -21.31 -23.89
C LYS A 54 9.51 -20.22 -23.27
N THR A 55 10.19 -19.46 -24.09
CA THR A 55 11.01 -18.30 -23.63
C THR A 55 10.15 -17.28 -22.92
N VAL A 56 10.62 -16.83 -21.76
CA VAL A 56 10.00 -15.74 -20.98
C VAL A 56 10.54 -14.41 -21.52
N GLU A 57 9.70 -13.71 -22.26
CA GLU A 57 10.05 -12.38 -22.76
C GLU A 57 9.93 -11.33 -21.65
N PHE A 58 10.95 -10.49 -21.57
CA PHE A 58 10.93 -9.31 -20.70
C PHE A 58 10.25 -8.17 -21.45
N VAL A 59 8.96 -8.04 -21.25
CA VAL A 59 8.24 -6.86 -21.77
C VAL A 59 8.62 -5.66 -20.90
N ASP A 60 9.13 -4.61 -21.50
CA ASP A 60 9.33 -3.33 -20.80
C ASP A 60 7.95 -2.69 -20.58
N ILE A 61 7.40 -2.96 -19.41
CA ILE A 61 6.06 -2.50 -19.04
C ILE A 61 6.19 -1.06 -18.53
N GLN A 62 5.54 -0.12 -19.22
CA GLN A 62 5.43 1.25 -18.72
C GLN A 62 4.87 1.25 -17.29
N THR A 63 5.61 1.86 -16.37
CA THR A 63 5.17 1.98 -14.96
C THR A 63 3.91 2.84 -14.89
N ARG A 64 2.85 2.28 -14.28
CA ARG A 64 1.57 2.95 -14.06
C ARG A 64 1.26 2.97 -12.56
N LEU A 65 0.67 4.06 -12.10
CA LEU A 65 0.24 4.24 -10.72
C LEU A 65 -1.20 4.72 -10.70
N PHE A 66 -2.00 4.10 -9.86
CA PHE A 66 -3.41 4.41 -9.72
C PHE A 66 -3.74 4.74 -8.27
N VAL A 67 -4.72 5.59 -8.09
CA VAL A 67 -5.36 5.87 -6.82
C VAL A 67 -6.75 5.25 -6.77
N LEU A 68 -7.09 4.62 -5.65
CA LEU A 68 -8.43 4.11 -5.38
C LEU A 68 -8.94 4.74 -4.08
N ASN A 69 -10.17 5.19 -4.07
CA ASN A 69 -10.87 5.61 -2.87
C ASN A 69 -11.53 4.38 -2.22
N LYS A 70 -10.77 3.68 -1.38
CA LYS A 70 -11.23 2.46 -0.72
C LYS A 70 -12.43 2.74 0.18
N PRO A 71 -13.57 2.07 0.02
CA PRO A 71 -14.68 2.15 0.98
C PRO A 71 -14.34 1.42 2.30
N ALA A 72 -15.03 1.77 3.38
CA ALA A 72 -15.04 0.98 4.59
C ALA A 72 -15.73 -0.38 4.33
N GLY A 73 -15.39 -1.43 5.08
CA GLY A 73 -15.92 -2.78 4.91
C GLY A 73 -15.22 -3.63 3.84
N VAL A 74 -14.18 -3.10 3.19
CA VAL A 74 -13.38 -3.80 2.18
C VAL A 74 -12.00 -4.11 2.72
N ILE A 75 -11.51 -5.34 2.51
CA ILE A 75 -10.19 -5.80 2.98
C ILE A 75 -9.11 -5.67 1.89
N CYS A 76 -7.88 -5.35 2.31
CA CYS A 76 -6.69 -5.29 1.45
C CYS A 76 -6.02 -6.67 1.33
N SER A 77 -6.79 -7.70 0.94
CA SER A 77 -6.32 -9.08 0.78
C SER A 77 -6.97 -9.72 -0.45
N LYS A 78 -6.25 -10.64 -1.11
CA LYS A 78 -6.83 -11.51 -2.17
C LYS A 78 -7.71 -12.61 -1.60
N LYS A 79 -7.39 -13.10 -0.40
CA LYS A 79 -8.23 -14.08 0.32
C LYS A 79 -9.28 -13.31 1.11
N THR A 80 -10.53 -13.61 0.86
CA THR A 80 -11.66 -13.09 1.62
C THR A 80 -11.89 -13.92 2.87
N GLU A 81 -12.07 -13.29 4.02
CA GLU A 81 -12.49 -13.91 5.25
C GLU A 81 -13.96 -13.54 5.51
N GLY A 82 -14.81 -14.54 5.61
CA GLY A 82 -16.25 -14.33 5.76
C GLY A 82 -16.88 -13.59 4.55
N ASN A 83 -17.80 -12.66 4.83
CA ASN A 83 -18.55 -11.92 3.81
C ASN A 83 -17.88 -10.59 3.37
N LEU A 84 -16.62 -10.37 3.75
CA LEU A 84 -15.94 -9.12 3.39
C LEU A 84 -15.47 -9.14 1.94
N LYS A 85 -15.77 -8.05 1.21
CA LYS A 85 -15.30 -7.88 -0.18
C LYS A 85 -13.79 -7.60 -0.21
N SER A 86 -13.12 -8.13 -1.23
CA SER A 86 -11.72 -7.84 -1.49
C SER A 86 -11.55 -6.49 -2.20
N ILE A 87 -10.50 -5.76 -1.89
CA ILE A 87 -10.13 -4.55 -2.64
C ILE A 87 -9.76 -4.90 -4.10
N TYR A 88 -9.32 -6.13 -4.36
CA TYR A 88 -9.00 -6.59 -5.72
C TYR A 88 -10.22 -6.66 -6.63
N ASP A 89 -11.44 -6.79 -6.06
CA ASP A 89 -12.69 -6.75 -6.82
C ASP A 89 -13.04 -5.34 -7.31
N LEU A 90 -12.38 -4.31 -6.74
CA LEU A 90 -12.54 -2.91 -7.11
C LEU A 90 -11.47 -2.40 -8.08
N LEU A 91 -10.44 -3.21 -8.36
CA LEU A 91 -9.38 -2.80 -9.28
C LEU A 91 -9.89 -2.79 -10.71
N PRO A 92 -9.35 -1.88 -11.56
CA PRO A 92 -9.70 -1.88 -12.97
C PRO A 92 -9.29 -3.20 -13.63
N LYS A 93 -10.14 -3.68 -14.51
CA LYS A 93 -9.80 -4.73 -15.46
C LYS A 93 -9.13 -4.06 -16.66
N ILE A 94 -7.82 -3.86 -16.56
CA ILE A 94 -7.05 -3.23 -17.63
C ILE A 94 -6.50 -4.36 -18.50
N ASP A 95 -6.67 -4.25 -19.81
CA ASP A 95 -6.15 -5.21 -20.77
C ASP A 95 -4.63 -5.33 -20.62
N ASN A 96 -4.14 -6.57 -20.62
CA ASN A 96 -2.75 -6.97 -20.41
C ASN A 96 -2.13 -6.72 -19.03
N GLU A 97 -2.85 -6.19 -18.03
CA GLU A 97 -2.30 -5.96 -16.68
C GLU A 97 -2.83 -6.97 -15.65
N LYS A 98 -2.32 -8.21 -15.73
CA LYS A 98 -2.73 -9.30 -14.81
C LYS A 98 -2.26 -9.15 -13.37
N ASN A 99 -1.33 -8.21 -13.07
CA ASN A 99 -0.63 -8.16 -11.78
C ASN A 99 -0.56 -6.77 -11.15
N LEU A 100 -1.72 -6.15 -10.91
CA LEU A 100 -1.74 -4.94 -10.10
C LEU A 100 -1.40 -5.25 -8.64
N ILE A 101 -0.49 -4.47 -8.08
CA ILE A 101 0.03 -4.58 -6.71
C ILE A 101 -0.52 -3.43 -5.89
N ILE A 102 -1.16 -3.74 -4.77
CA ILE A 102 -1.61 -2.72 -3.82
C ILE A 102 -0.42 -2.21 -3.02
N VAL A 103 -0.28 -0.90 -2.92
CA VAL A 103 0.79 -0.23 -2.19
C VAL A 103 0.37 0.02 -0.75
N GLY A 104 0.90 -0.80 0.15
CA GLY A 104 0.53 -0.76 1.56
C GLY A 104 -0.88 -1.32 1.81
N ARG A 105 -1.42 -1.00 2.99
CA ARG A 105 -2.75 -1.47 3.39
C ARG A 105 -3.51 -0.39 4.15
N LEU A 106 -4.83 -0.53 4.17
CA LEU A 106 -5.76 0.10 5.10
C LEU A 106 -6.58 -1.00 5.76
N ASP A 107 -6.91 -0.83 7.04
CA ASP A 107 -7.80 -1.76 7.75
C ASP A 107 -9.17 -1.83 7.07
N ALA A 108 -9.93 -2.90 7.31
CA ALA A 108 -11.28 -3.07 6.76
C ALA A 108 -12.18 -1.86 7.07
N ASN A 109 -12.15 -1.38 8.33
CA ASN A 109 -12.95 -0.25 8.81
C ASN A 109 -12.33 1.12 8.54
N SER A 110 -11.27 1.19 7.72
CA SER A 110 -10.65 2.44 7.28
C SER A 110 -10.95 2.66 5.81
N SER A 111 -11.12 3.92 5.40
CA SER A 111 -11.45 4.29 4.02
C SER A 111 -10.42 5.24 3.42
N GLY A 112 -10.61 5.60 2.17
CA GLY A 112 -9.85 6.65 1.49
C GLY A 112 -8.74 6.14 0.60
N LEU A 113 -7.75 6.99 0.39
CA LEU A 113 -6.70 6.84 -0.61
C LEU A 113 -5.85 5.59 -0.37
N ILE A 114 -5.79 4.72 -1.37
CA ILE A 114 -4.80 3.65 -1.48
C ILE A 114 -4.28 3.61 -2.91
N PHE A 115 -2.99 3.30 -3.07
CA PHE A 115 -2.39 3.15 -4.40
C PHE A 115 -2.36 1.70 -4.83
N PHE A 116 -2.31 1.51 -6.14
CA PHE A 116 -1.92 0.26 -6.77
C PHE A 116 -1.13 0.54 -8.05
N THR A 117 -0.24 -0.37 -8.42
CA THR A 117 0.69 -0.21 -9.52
C THR A 117 1.00 -1.57 -10.17
N ASN A 118 1.48 -1.54 -11.41
CA ASN A 118 2.05 -2.70 -12.09
C ASN A 118 3.55 -2.87 -11.80
N ASP A 119 4.19 -1.91 -11.11
CA ASP A 119 5.62 -1.93 -10.80
C ASP A 119 5.89 -2.23 -9.31
N GLY A 120 6.46 -3.42 -9.06
CA GLY A 120 6.85 -3.82 -7.70
C GLY A 120 7.99 -3.00 -7.09
N LYS A 121 8.84 -2.33 -7.89
CA LYS A 121 9.89 -1.44 -7.37
C LYS A 121 9.25 -0.15 -6.87
N LEU A 122 8.32 0.41 -7.64
CA LEU A 122 7.56 1.59 -7.23
C LEU A 122 6.74 1.30 -5.98
N SER A 123 6.07 0.13 -5.91
CA SER A 123 5.32 -0.28 -4.71
C SER A 123 6.22 -0.36 -3.48
N GLU A 124 7.41 -0.97 -3.59
CA GLU A 124 8.39 -1.05 -2.52
C GLU A 124 8.89 0.33 -2.11
N PHE A 125 9.23 1.19 -3.08
CA PHE A 125 9.68 2.55 -2.84
C PHE A 125 8.65 3.38 -2.05
N ILE A 126 7.38 3.38 -2.46
CA ILE A 126 6.32 4.14 -1.79
C ILE A 126 6.03 3.58 -0.38
N ALA A 127 6.05 2.25 -0.22
CA ALA A 127 5.68 1.61 1.04
C ALA A 127 6.80 1.59 2.08
N HIS A 128 8.07 1.71 1.66
CA HIS A 128 9.21 1.54 2.56
C HIS A 128 9.32 2.68 3.58
N PRO A 129 9.43 2.38 4.87
CA PRO A 129 9.43 3.39 5.93
C PRO A 129 10.58 4.41 5.84
N SER A 130 11.76 4.02 5.30
CA SER A 130 12.91 4.91 5.16
C SER A 130 12.69 6.07 4.19
N ASN A 131 11.71 5.96 3.28
CA ASN A 131 11.40 7.00 2.32
C ASN A 131 10.44 8.07 2.86
N LEU A 132 10.07 7.96 4.13
CA LEU A 132 9.36 8.96 4.94
C LEU A 132 8.13 9.59 4.26
N PHE A 133 7.43 8.84 3.42
CA PHE A 133 6.16 9.31 2.88
C PHE A 133 5.16 9.55 4.00
N ASP A 134 4.80 10.78 4.24
CA ASP A 134 3.80 11.13 5.23
C ASP A 134 2.38 10.80 4.73
N ARG A 135 1.49 10.56 5.67
CA ARG A 135 0.12 10.16 5.41
C ARG A 135 -0.82 11.01 6.25
N GLU A 136 -1.78 11.64 5.59
CA GLU A 136 -2.76 12.47 6.26
C GLU A 136 -4.13 11.77 6.29
N TYR A 137 -4.77 11.88 7.44
CA TYR A 137 -6.06 11.24 7.71
C TYR A 137 -7.06 12.22 8.29
N LEU A 138 -8.31 12.05 7.90
CA LEU A 138 -9.45 12.59 8.63
C LEU A 138 -9.92 11.53 9.62
N VAL A 139 -9.93 11.89 10.90
CA VAL A 139 -10.32 11.03 12.02
C VAL A 139 -11.56 11.61 12.67
N ARG A 140 -12.63 10.83 12.78
CA ARG A 140 -13.78 11.18 13.61
C ARG A 140 -13.72 10.38 14.89
N ALA A 141 -13.60 11.08 16.02
CA ALA A 141 -13.53 10.43 17.32
C ALA A 141 -14.48 11.07 18.34
N ARG A 142 -14.87 10.27 19.33
CA ARG A 142 -15.66 10.68 20.51
C ARG A 142 -14.75 10.66 21.72
N GLY A 143 -14.90 11.65 22.60
CA GLY A 143 -14.17 11.78 23.85
C GLY A 143 -13.83 13.24 24.15
N ASN A 144 -13.17 13.46 25.27
CA ASN A 144 -12.66 14.79 25.64
C ASN A 144 -11.26 14.96 25.11
N PHE A 145 -11.04 16.03 24.37
CA PHE A 145 -9.73 16.38 23.78
C PHE A 145 -9.31 17.74 24.33
N ASN A 146 -8.11 17.81 24.86
CA ASN A 146 -7.49 19.01 25.42
C ASN A 146 -6.02 19.12 24.94
N ASP A 147 -5.33 20.17 25.36
CA ASP A 147 -3.94 20.44 24.95
C ASP A 147 -2.96 19.41 25.51
N GLU A 148 -3.20 18.86 26.70
CA GLU A 148 -2.39 17.79 27.28
C GLU A 148 -2.44 16.52 26.42
N ILE A 149 -3.63 16.09 26.02
CA ILE A 149 -3.83 14.94 25.13
C ILE A 149 -3.13 15.20 23.79
N LYS A 150 -3.25 16.42 23.23
CA LYS A 150 -2.57 16.80 22.01
C LYS A 150 -1.07 16.64 22.15
N GLU A 151 -0.49 17.17 23.22
CA GLU A 151 0.95 17.11 23.48
C GLU A 151 1.43 15.66 23.61
N ASN A 152 0.71 14.82 24.37
CA ASN A 152 1.01 13.39 24.50
C ASN A 152 1.04 12.68 23.14
N MET A 153 0.07 12.97 22.25
CA MET A 153 0.01 12.37 20.91
C MET A 153 1.16 12.81 20.01
N LEU A 154 1.69 14.01 20.17
CA LEU A 154 2.79 14.55 19.39
C LEU A 154 4.17 14.11 19.93
N THR A 155 4.37 14.13 21.23
CA THR A 155 5.62 13.70 21.86
C THR A 155 5.82 12.19 21.80
N GLY A 156 4.74 11.43 21.91
CA GLY A 156 4.70 9.99 21.75
C GLY A 156 4.23 9.24 23.00
N ILE A 157 3.53 8.16 22.74
CA ILE A 157 2.92 7.30 23.73
C ILE A 157 3.50 5.90 23.58
N LYS A 158 3.94 5.30 24.68
CA LYS A 158 4.45 3.93 24.69
C LYS A 158 3.27 2.96 24.71
N ILE A 159 3.06 2.22 23.61
CA ILE A 159 1.98 1.25 23.45
C ILE A 159 2.60 -0.04 22.90
N ASP A 160 2.31 -1.19 23.50
CA ASP A 160 2.86 -2.50 23.10
C ASP A 160 4.41 -2.46 22.92
N SER A 161 5.13 -1.84 23.87
CA SER A 161 6.59 -1.64 23.84
C SER A 161 7.10 -0.77 22.68
N GLN A 162 6.23 -0.12 21.91
CA GLN A 162 6.58 0.78 20.82
C GLN A 162 6.20 2.21 21.17
N LEU A 163 7.08 3.16 20.84
CA LEU A 163 6.73 4.57 20.88
C LEU A 163 5.96 4.93 19.61
N LEU A 164 4.68 5.29 19.78
CA LEU A 164 3.78 5.74 18.70
C LEU A 164 3.51 7.22 18.87
N ARG A 165 3.55 7.98 17.76
CA ARG A 165 3.28 9.43 17.79
C ARG A 165 2.68 9.91 16.47
N LEU A 166 1.93 10.96 16.54
CA LEU A 166 1.50 11.73 15.38
C LEU A 166 2.60 12.74 15.01
N SER A 167 2.74 13.03 13.72
CA SER A 167 3.60 14.14 13.26
C SER A 167 2.89 15.47 13.38
N ASP A 168 1.56 15.47 13.26
CA ASP A 168 0.71 16.64 13.44
C ASP A 168 -0.73 16.23 13.76
N ILE A 169 -1.46 17.09 14.49
CA ILE A 169 -2.89 16.96 14.78
C ILE A 169 -3.56 18.33 14.88
N ILE A 170 -4.60 18.50 14.07
CA ILE A 170 -5.46 19.68 14.07
C ILE A 170 -6.87 19.23 14.44
N ALA A 171 -7.40 19.78 15.54
CA ALA A 171 -8.78 19.54 15.96
C ALA A 171 -9.72 20.49 15.20
N GLY A 172 -10.67 19.93 14.48
CA GLY A 172 -11.76 20.65 13.85
C GLY A 172 -12.96 20.90 14.77
N ASP A 173 -14.08 21.24 14.18
CA ASP A 173 -15.30 21.55 14.95
C ASP A 173 -15.87 20.34 15.67
N LYS A 174 -16.41 20.59 16.87
CA LYS A 174 -17.11 19.60 17.65
C LYS A 174 -18.58 19.54 17.22
N THR A 175 -19.02 18.36 16.82
CA THR A 175 -20.41 18.07 16.49
C THR A 175 -21.01 17.14 17.54
N SER A 176 -21.80 17.67 18.46
CA SER A 176 -22.35 16.95 19.62
C SER A 176 -21.27 16.16 20.39
N SER A 177 -21.27 14.84 20.36
CA SER A 177 -20.30 13.98 21.05
C SER A 177 -19.05 13.62 20.24
N ASN A 178 -18.99 13.99 18.95
CA ASN A 178 -17.89 13.68 18.05
C ASN A 178 -17.15 14.95 17.61
N ARG A 179 -15.86 14.78 17.32
CA ARG A 179 -15.03 15.81 16.70
C ARG A 179 -14.26 15.20 15.53
N TRP A 180 -14.05 16.00 14.50
CA TRP A 180 -13.14 15.67 13.41
C TRP A 180 -11.74 16.18 13.73
N TYR A 181 -10.74 15.40 13.32
CA TYR A 181 -9.33 15.74 13.43
C TYR A 181 -8.67 15.49 12.09
N THR A 182 -7.77 16.39 11.68
CA THR A 182 -6.79 16.11 10.64
C THR A 182 -5.51 15.68 11.33
N VAL A 183 -4.98 14.51 10.99
CA VAL A 183 -3.76 13.98 11.60
C VAL A 183 -2.77 13.56 10.54
N CYS A 184 -1.47 13.75 10.82
CA CYS A 184 -0.38 13.33 9.96
C CYS A 184 0.50 12.28 10.64
N LEU A 185 0.96 11.30 9.86
CA LEU A 185 1.89 10.24 10.26
C LEU A 185 3.01 10.09 9.24
N LEU A 186 4.24 9.88 9.71
CA LEU A 186 5.38 9.44 8.88
C LEU A 186 5.50 7.91 8.81
N THR A 187 4.89 7.22 9.76
CA THR A 187 4.88 5.76 9.86
C THR A 187 3.54 5.19 9.36
N GLY A 188 3.39 3.90 9.33
CA GLY A 188 2.14 3.23 8.94
C GLY A 188 2.03 1.90 9.66
N ARG A 189 2.28 1.90 10.98
CA ARG A 189 2.21 0.72 11.82
C ARG A 189 0.77 0.23 11.96
N ASN A 190 0.61 -1.02 12.35
CA ASN A 190 -0.71 -1.62 12.48
C ASN A 190 -1.61 -0.83 13.43
N ARG A 191 -2.74 -0.32 12.93
CA ARG A 191 -3.76 0.42 13.66
C ARG A 191 -3.22 1.61 14.48
N GLU A 192 -2.15 2.23 14.05
CA GLU A 192 -1.37 3.21 14.80
C GLU A 192 -2.23 4.39 15.29
N ILE A 193 -2.99 5.04 14.41
CA ILE A 193 -3.88 6.15 14.79
C ILE A 193 -4.93 5.70 15.82
N ARG A 194 -5.55 4.54 15.60
CA ARG A 194 -6.57 4.04 16.54
C ARG A 194 -5.97 3.77 17.91
N LYS A 195 -4.79 3.14 17.97
CA LYS A 195 -4.09 2.88 19.24
C LYS A 195 -3.74 4.18 19.97
N ILE A 196 -3.22 5.18 19.25
CA ILE A 196 -2.89 6.49 19.84
C ILE A 196 -4.13 7.16 20.40
N PHE A 197 -5.23 7.21 19.65
CA PHE A 197 -6.48 7.83 20.11
C PHE A 197 -7.10 7.07 21.28
N GLU A 198 -7.20 5.74 21.17
CA GLU A 198 -7.77 4.87 22.20
C GLU A 198 -6.99 4.94 23.52
N SER A 199 -5.67 5.07 23.49
CA SER A 199 -4.84 5.23 24.69
C SER A 199 -5.07 6.55 25.42
N GLN A 200 -5.64 7.55 24.74
CA GLN A 200 -6.00 8.85 25.30
C GLN A 200 -7.53 8.97 25.59
N GLY A 201 -8.24 7.84 25.63
CA GLY A 201 -9.68 7.82 25.91
C GLY A 201 -10.56 8.33 24.75
N LEU A 202 -10.01 8.41 23.52
CA LEU A 202 -10.73 8.87 22.35
C LEU A 202 -11.12 7.68 21.46
N GLN A 203 -12.42 7.44 21.29
CA GLN A 203 -12.96 6.35 20.50
C GLN A 203 -13.09 6.75 19.02
N VAL A 204 -12.28 6.14 18.15
CA VAL A 204 -12.30 6.42 16.70
C VAL A 204 -13.47 5.72 16.02
N SER A 205 -14.41 6.49 15.50
CA SER A 205 -15.59 6.01 14.76
C SER A 205 -15.37 5.97 13.24
N ARG A 206 -14.62 6.94 12.67
CA ARG A 206 -14.25 6.96 11.24
C ARG A 206 -12.79 7.32 11.05
N LEU A 207 -12.16 6.68 10.07
CA LEU A 207 -10.78 6.92 9.70
C LEU A 207 -10.67 6.88 8.17
N LYS A 208 -10.29 8.01 7.57
CA LYS A 208 -10.17 8.15 6.13
C LYS A 208 -8.81 8.74 5.76
N ARG A 209 -8.00 8.01 4.98
CA ARG A 209 -6.76 8.56 4.43
C ARG A 209 -7.08 9.48 3.27
N VAL A 210 -6.65 10.75 3.37
CA VAL A 210 -6.94 11.79 2.37
C VAL A 210 -5.71 12.22 1.58
N ARG A 211 -4.49 11.92 2.08
CA ARG A 211 -3.22 12.21 1.41
C ARG A 211 -2.20 11.11 1.69
N PHE A 212 -1.33 10.86 0.73
CA PHE A 212 -0.17 10.00 0.87
C PHE A 212 0.99 10.60 0.07
N GLY A 213 2.02 11.09 0.77
CA GLY A 213 3.08 11.88 0.17
C GLY A 213 2.48 13.10 -0.56
N PRO A 214 2.91 13.38 -1.79
CA PRO A 214 2.44 14.54 -2.55
C PRO A 214 1.03 14.37 -3.15
N ILE A 215 0.41 13.20 -3.02
CA ILE A 215 -0.86 12.89 -3.69
C ILE A 215 -2.03 12.97 -2.72
N PHE A 216 -2.97 13.84 -3.04
CA PHE A 216 -4.27 13.93 -2.36
C PHE A 216 -5.30 13.00 -3.02
N LEU A 217 -6.25 12.54 -2.22
CA LEU A 217 -7.42 11.86 -2.75
C LEU A 217 -8.18 12.82 -3.69
N PRO A 218 -8.33 12.47 -4.99
CA PRO A 218 -8.97 13.39 -5.94
C PRO A 218 -10.37 13.79 -5.51
N LYS A 219 -10.66 15.10 -5.57
CA LYS A 219 -12.00 15.62 -5.33
C LYS A 219 -12.97 15.00 -6.33
N GLY A 220 -14.10 14.51 -5.84
CA GLY A 220 -15.12 13.87 -6.69
C GLY A 220 -14.89 12.38 -6.98
N LEU A 221 -13.75 11.78 -6.60
CA LEU A 221 -13.56 10.35 -6.73
C LEU A 221 -14.44 9.62 -5.70
N LYS A 222 -15.50 8.98 -6.19
CA LYS A 222 -16.47 8.26 -5.35
C LYS A 222 -15.80 7.07 -4.61
N GLU A 223 -16.37 6.65 -3.50
CA GLU A 223 -15.94 5.42 -2.82
C GLU A 223 -16.06 4.21 -3.77
N GLY A 224 -15.02 3.36 -3.78
CA GLY A 224 -14.88 2.26 -4.73
C GLY A 224 -14.36 2.67 -6.10
N GLY A 225 -14.35 3.98 -6.42
CA GLY A 225 -13.79 4.49 -7.67
C GLY A 225 -12.26 4.57 -7.64
N TRP A 226 -11.67 4.54 -8.82
CA TRP A 226 -10.23 4.67 -9.05
C TRP A 226 -9.94 5.64 -10.19
N ALA A 227 -8.71 6.14 -10.23
CA ALA A 227 -8.18 6.97 -11.30
C ALA A 227 -6.70 6.68 -11.53
N GLU A 228 -6.26 6.74 -12.76
CA GLU A 228 -4.84 6.67 -13.10
C GLU A 228 -4.16 8.01 -12.87
N LEU A 229 -2.99 7.97 -12.25
CA LEU A 229 -2.15 9.15 -12.03
C LEU A 229 -1.32 9.46 -13.26
N LYS A 230 -1.14 10.74 -13.56
CA LYS A 230 -0.37 11.21 -14.71
C LYS A 230 1.14 11.06 -14.46
N SER A 231 1.95 11.04 -15.51
CA SER A 231 3.43 10.99 -15.42
C SER A 231 4.00 12.04 -14.47
N LYS A 232 3.46 13.25 -14.48
CA LYS A 232 3.84 14.34 -13.55
C LYS A 232 3.62 13.98 -12.08
N ASP A 233 2.62 13.18 -11.76
CA ASP A 233 2.36 12.75 -10.39
C ASP A 233 3.33 11.63 -9.97
N LEU A 234 3.73 10.76 -10.91
CA LEU A 234 4.81 9.79 -10.71
C LEU A 234 6.14 10.50 -10.42
N GLU A 235 6.48 11.54 -11.18
CA GLU A 235 7.68 12.36 -10.95
C GLU A 235 7.68 12.98 -9.55
N LYS A 236 6.54 13.53 -9.11
CA LYS A 236 6.37 14.05 -7.74
C LYS A 236 6.57 12.96 -6.69
N MET A 237 6.08 11.73 -6.93
CA MET A 237 6.29 10.61 -6.00
C MET A 237 7.78 10.28 -5.87
N TYR A 238 8.52 10.20 -6.99
CA TYR A 238 9.95 9.92 -6.97
C TYR A 238 10.78 11.02 -6.30
N SER A 239 10.39 12.29 -6.48
CA SER A 239 11.10 13.43 -5.86
C SER A 239 10.77 13.64 -4.39
N TYR A 240 9.61 13.16 -3.93
CA TYR A 240 9.15 13.33 -2.55
C TYR A 240 9.87 12.42 -1.56
N GLY A 241 10.12 11.18 -1.92
CA GLY A 241 10.72 10.14 -1.07
C GLY A 241 12.26 10.18 -1.03
N LYS A 242 12.86 11.35 -1.04
CA LYS A 242 14.32 11.51 -0.96
C LYS A 242 14.71 12.24 0.31
#